data_8433ef20e625310399fad1e58e644f44
#
_entry.id   8433ef20e625310399fad1e58e644f44
#
_cell.length_a   1.000
_cell.length_b   1.000
_cell.length_c   1.000
_cell.angle_alpha   90.00
_cell.angle_beta   90.00
_cell.angle_gamma   90.00
#
_symmetry.space_group_name_H-M   'P 1'
#
loop_
_entity.id
_entity.type
_entity.pdbx_description
1 polymer ?
#
loop_
_entity_poly.entity_id
_entity_poly.type
_entity_poly.pdbx_seq_one_letter_code
_entity_poly.pdbx_strand_id
1 'polypeptide(L)'
;MKKLLDKIKNRKAIVSALSLVLLLAVIFWATNSPAVIGASASERQLPIYCVQRDDKTVALSFDAAWGNEDTQELIDILAKYNINATFFVVGEWVDKYPESVKALHDAGNEVMSHSDDHAHFAGLSADQITANINASNDKIEKVTGVRPTLFRCPYGEYNDTVISTVNGMDMTAIQWDVDSLDWKGLSADEISKRVLNNVKSGSIVLFHNAAENTPEALPTIIEALLADGYTIVPISQILLTGDYTIDNTGMQCPSKK
;
A
#
# COMPACT_ATOMS: atom_id res chain seq x y z
N MET A 1 -70.71 14.87 -25.85
CA MET A 1 -69.43 14.29 -26.31
C MET A 1 -68.21 14.96 -25.68
N LYS A 2 -68.06 16.30 -25.76
CA LYS A 2 -66.87 17.07 -25.21
C LYS A 2 -66.64 16.86 -23.70
N LYS A 3 -67.68 16.96 -22.86
CA LYS A 3 -67.57 16.71 -21.40
C LYS A 3 -67.14 15.28 -21.01
N LEU A 4 -67.42 14.29 -21.84
CA LEU A 4 -67.03 12.89 -21.59
C LEU A 4 -65.57 12.68 -21.92
N LEU A 5 -65.09 13.29 -23.01
CA LEU A 5 -63.66 13.27 -23.40
C LEU A 5 -62.77 13.98 -22.38
N ASP A 6 -63.23 15.13 -21.84
CA ASP A 6 -62.51 15.85 -20.79
C ASP A 6 -62.41 15.05 -19.48
N LYS A 7 -63.47 14.33 -19.12
CA LYS A 7 -63.49 13.43 -17.93
C LYS A 7 -62.53 12.23 -18.08
N ILE A 8 -62.41 11.70 -19.32
CA ILE A 8 -61.48 10.61 -19.63
C ILE A 8 -60.04 11.11 -19.61
N LYS A 9 -59.74 12.32 -20.19
CA LYS A 9 -58.41 12.92 -20.15
C LYS A 9 -57.96 13.20 -18.70
N ASN A 10 -58.85 13.78 -17.86
CA ASN A 10 -58.51 14.05 -16.47
C ASN A 10 -58.26 12.80 -15.68
N ARG A 11 -59.06 11.68 -15.91
CA ARG A 11 -58.77 10.38 -15.24
C ARG A 11 -57.42 9.81 -15.65
N LYS A 12 -57.05 9.89 -16.96
CA LYS A 12 -55.74 9.42 -17.42
C LYS A 12 -54.59 10.25 -16.81
N ALA A 13 -54.74 11.56 -16.73
CA ALA A 13 -53.75 12.45 -16.10
C ALA A 13 -53.58 12.12 -14.59
N ILE A 14 -54.66 11.91 -13.86
CA ILE A 14 -54.63 11.55 -12.45
C ILE A 14 -53.99 10.16 -12.26
N VAL A 15 -54.30 9.15 -13.07
CA VAL A 15 -53.68 7.83 -13.00
C VAL A 15 -52.20 7.92 -13.30
N SER A 16 -51.78 8.70 -14.32
CA SER A 16 -50.33 8.88 -14.63
C SER A 16 -49.58 9.59 -13.50
N ALA A 17 -50.20 10.60 -12.87
CA ALA A 17 -49.60 11.31 -11.74
C ALA A 17 -49.44 10.38 -10.51
N LEU A 18 -50.46 9.56 -10.21
CA LEU A 18 -50.42 8.59 -9.11
C LEU A 18 -49.36 7.50 -9.37
N SER A 19 -49.25 7.03 -10.63
CA SER A 19 -48.21 6.03 -11.01
C SER A 19 -46.79 6.60 -10.86
N LEU A 20 -46.60 7.88 -11.21
CA LEU A 20 -45.31 8.57 -11.05
C LEU A 20 -44.93 8.72 -9.56
N VAL A 21 -45.90 9.15 -8.74
CA VAL A 21 -45.68 9.25 -7.26
C VAL A 21 -45.35 7.90 -6.63
N LEU A 22 -46.05 6.84 -7.04
CA LEU A 22 -45.77 5.49 -6.56
C LEU A 22 -44.37 5.03 -6.97
N LEU A 23 -43.97 5.28 -8.21
CA LEU A 23 -42.64 4.94 -8.71
C LEU A 23 -41.55 5.68 -7.93
N LEU A 24 -41.73 6.99 -7.72
CA LEU A 24 -40.80 7.79 -6.91
C LEU A 24 -40.71 7.29 -5.45
N ALA A 25 -41.86 6.90 -4.86
CA ALA A 25 -41.89 6.34 -3.51
C ALA A 25 -41.16 4.99 -3.43
N VAL A 26 -41.30 4.12 -4.44
CA VAL A 26 -40.60 2.83 -4.52
C VAL A 26 -39.09 3.06 -4.71
N ILE A 27 -38.68 3.98 -5.58
CA ILE A 27 -37.27 4.34 -5.77
C ILE A 27 -36.69 4.90 -4.48
N PHE A 28 -37.39 5.84 -3.82
CA PHE A 28 -36.96 6.41 -2.54
C PHE A 28 -36.83 5.35 -1.47
N TRP A 29 -37.81 4.44 -1.34
CA TRP A 29 -37.74 3.34 -0.38
C TRP A 29 -36.60 2.37 -0.69
N ALA A 30 -36.41 1.99 -1.96
CA ALA A 30 -35.33 1.10 -2.38
C ALA A 30 -33.94 1.73 -2.13
N THR A 31 -33.75 3.02 -2.44
CA THR A 31 -32.45 3.71 -2.24
C THR A 31 -32.15 4.03 -0.79
N ASN A 32 -33.15 4.14 0.08
CA ASN A 32 -32.98 4.43 1.51
C ASN A 32 -33.22 3.21 2.41
N SER A 33 -33.41 2.02 1.85
CA SER A 33 -33.52 0.82 2.68
C SER A 33 -32.18 0.49 3.33
N PRO A 34 -32.14 0.10 4.62
CA PRO A 34 -30.91 -0.28 5.30
C PRO A 34 -30.13 -1.39 4.57
N ALA A 35 -30.81 -2.29 3.87
CA ALA A 35 -30.19 -3.35 3.08
C ALA A 35 -29.46 -2.82 1.84
N VAL A 36 -29.96 -1.78 1.19
CA VAL A 36 -29.31 -1.15 0.02
C VAL A 36 -28.17 -0.25 0.47
N ILE A 37 -28.37 0.49 1.57
CA ILE A 37 -27.30 1.31 2.17
C ILE A 37 -26.17 0.41 2.67
N GLY A 38 -26.45 -0.72 3.32
CA GLY A 38 -25.47 -1.69 3.78
C GLY A 38 -24.72 -2.39 2.62
N ALA A 39 -25.38 -2.65 1.49
CA ALA A 39 -24.73 -3.22 0.30
C ALA A 39 -23.88 -2.20 -0.46
N SER A 40 -24.14 -0.90 -0.31
CA SER A 40 -23.36 0.21 -0.93
C SER A 40 -22.19 0.66 -0.09
N ALA A 41 -22.09 0.23 1.16
CA ALA A 41 -21.08 0.63 2.14
C ALA A 41 -20.12 -0.52 2.52
N SER A 42 -19.78 -1.39 1.58
CA SER A 42 -18.55 -2.17 1.73
C SER A 42 -17.39 -1.19 1.66
N GLU A 43 -16.84 -0.82 2.82
CA GLU A 43 -15.64 -0.01 2.87
C GLU A 43 -14.53 -0.75 2.09
N ARG A 44 -13.96 -0.05 1.09
CA ARG A 44 -12.85 -0.58 0.33
C ARG A 44 -11.71 -0.93 1.29
N GLN A 45 -11.23 -2.16 1.22
CA GLN A 45 -10.08 -2.56 2.01
C GLN A 45 -8.81 -1.88 1.47
N LEU A 46 -8.05 -1.27 2.36
CA LEU A 46 -6.83 -0.54 2.02
C LEU A 46 -5.61 -1.18 2.67
N PRO A 47 -4.46 -1.17 2.00
CA PRO A 47 -3.17 -1.43 2.64
C PRO A 47 -2.75 -0.22 3.49
N ILE A 48 -1.70 -0.37 4.28
CA ILE A 48 -1.15 0.73 5.09
C ILE A 48 -0.21 1.57 4.22
N TYR A 49 -0.50 2.87 4.09
CA TYR A 49 0.30 3.85 3.37
C TYR A 49 1.24 4.64 4.28
N CYS A 50 0.77 4.92 5.50
CA CYS A 50 1.51 5.60 6.55
C CYS A 50 0.87 5.30 7.90
N VAL A 51 1.47 5.78 8.98
CA VAL A 51 1.04 5.52 10.36
C VAL A 51 0.76 6.84 11.07
N GLN A 52 -0.33 6.92 11.81
CA GLN A 52 -0.58 8.08 12.68
C GLN A 52 0.38 8.04 13.88
N ARG A 53 1.34 8.98 13.90
CA ARG A 53 2.33 9.11 14.96
C ARG A 53 2.53 10.57 15.34
N ASP A 54 2.79 10.78 16.64
CA ASP A 54 3.10 12.10 17.19
C ASP A 54 4.61 12.32 17.37
N ASP A 55 5.40 11.23 17.35
CA ASP A 55 6.86 11.26 17.33
C ASP A 55 7.38 11.44 15.90
N LYS A 56 8.57 11.98 15.76
CA LYS A 56 9.22 12.13 14.45
C LYS A 56 9.85 10.81 14.00
N THR A 57 9.02 9.81 13.68
CA THR A 57 9.47 8.50 13.19
C THR A 57 9.02 8.30 11.75
N VAL A 58 9.92 7.80 10.88
CA VAL A 58 9.67 7.50 9.47
C VAL A 58 10.32 6.17 9.10
N ALA A 59 9.85 5.54 8.01
CA ALA A 59 10.45 4.34 7.45
C ALA A 59 10.93 4.59 6.01
N LEU A 60 12.16 4.19 5.70
CA LEU A 60 12.65 4.09 4.35
C LEU A 60 12.44 2.66 3.85
N SER A 61 11.98 2.50 2.62
CA SER A 61 11.74 1.19 2.02
C SER A 61 12.15 1.15 0.56
N PHE A 62 12.58 -0.03 0.13
CA PHE A 62 13.11 -0.28 -1.21
C PHE A 62 12.37 -1.46 -1.83
N ASP A 63 11.89 -1.30 -3.07
CA ASP A 63 11.39 -2.40 -3.87
C ASP A 63 12.53 -2.94 -4.73
N ALA A 64 12.86 -4.23 -4.61
CA ALA A 64 13.98 -4.88 -5.27
C ALA A 64 13.50 -5.96 -6.25
N ALA A 65 13.53 -5.63 -7.53
CA ALA A 65 13.08 -6.49 -8.63
C ALA A 65 14.10 -6.62 -9.77
N TRP A 66 14.99 -5.66 -9.93
CA TRP A 66 15.99 -5.63 -11.00
C TRP A 66 17.39 -5.71 -10.43
N GLY A 67 18.43 -5.74 -11.19
CA GLY A 67 19.84 -5.62 -10.82
C GLY A 67 20.20 -5.83 -9.35
N ASN A 68 21.46 -5.78 -9.02
CA ASN A 68 21.92 -5.80 -7.62
C ASN A 68 23.21 -5.01 -7.45
N GLU A 69 23.53 -4.20 -8.43
CA GLU A 69 24.82 -3.49 -8.54
C GLU A 69 25.01 -2.50 -7.40
N ASP A 70 23.93 -1.90 -6.90
CA ASP A 70 23.92 -0.92 -5.82
C ASP A 70 23.67 -1.52 -4.42
N THR A 71 23.35 -2.81 -4.33
CA THR A 71 22.93 -3.43 -3.05
C THR A 71 23.94 -3.21 -1.92
N GLN A 72 25.25 -3.43 -2.20
CA GLN A 72 26.29 -3.22 -1.19
C GLN A 72 26.42 -1.74 -0.81
N GLU A 73 26.32 -0.84 -1.79
CA GLU A 73 26.36 0.60 -1.55
C GLU A 73 25.20 1.09 -0.68
N LEU A 74 23.98 0.59 -0.94
CA LEU A 74 22.81 0.88 -0.09
C LEU A 74 23.02 0.39 1.35
N ILE A 75 23.55 -0.81 1.53
CA ILE A 75 23.90 -1.37 2.85
C ILE A 75 24.93 -0.46 3.55
N ASP A 76 26.00 -0.07 2.87
CA ASP A 76 27.07 0.74 3.43
C ASP A 76 26.58 2.15 3.82
N ILE A 77 25.70 2.75 3.01
CA ILE A 77 25.06 4.03 3.33
C ILE A 77 24.22 3.91 4.59
N LEU A 78 23.32 2.93 4.67
CA LEU A 78 22.45 2.72 5.84
C LEU A 78 23.28 2.48 7.11
N ALA A 79 24.31 1.63 7.01
CA ALA A 79 25.24 1.32 8.10
C ALA A 79 26.01 2.55 8.58
N LYS A 80 26.45 3.42 7.69
CA LYS A 80 27.15 4.68 8.02
C LYS A 80 26.37 5.55 9.01
N TYR A 81 25.04 5.57 8.87
CA TYR A 81 24.13 6.33 9.74
C TYR A 81 23.52 5.50 10.87
N ASN A 82 23.93 4.23 11.00
CA ASN A 82 23.39 3.28 11.99
C ASN A 82 21.86 3.18 11.93
N ILE A 83 21.30 3.10 10.73
CA ILE A 83 19.87 2.93 10.48
C ILE A 83 19.62 1.66 9.68
N ASN A 84 18.42 1.12 9.79
CA ASN A 84 17.94 -0.01 9.01
C ASN A 84 16.69 0.38 8.24
N ALA A 85 16.49 -0.25 7.09
CA ALA A 85 15.37 -0.05 6.18
C ALA A 85 14.63 -1.37 5.93
N THR A 86 13.51 -1.30 5.19
CA THR A 86 12.76 -2.48 4.75
C THR A 86 12.91 -2.66 3.25
N PHE A 87 13.35 -3.85 2.82
CA PHE A 87 13.47 -4.24 1.42
C PHE A 87 12.36 -5.23 1.07
N PHE A 88 11.50 -4.85 0.13
CA PHE A 88 10.51 -5.74 -0.47
C PHE A 88 11.11 -6.38 -1.71
N VAL A 89 11.41 -7.66 -1.65
CA VAL A 89 12.15 -8.36 -2.71
C VAL A 89 11.25 -9.30 -3.50
N VAL A 90 11.43 -9.33 -4.82
CA VAL A 90 10.76 -10.27 -5.72
C VAL A 90 11.42 -11.65 -5.60
N GLY A 91 10.64 -12.73 -5.57
CA GLY A 91 11.15 -14.09 -5.43
C GLY A 91 12.12 -14.51 -6.54
N GLU A 92 11.88 -14.08 -7.79
CA GLU A 92 12.83 -14.28 -8.89
C GLU A 92 14.16 -13.53 -8.65
N TRP A 93 14.12 -12.36 -8.01
CA TRP A 93 15.32 -11.62 -7.62
C TRP A 93 16.08 -12.34 -6.49
N VAL A 94 15.35 -12.96 -5.54
CA VAL A 94 15.96 -13.82 -4.49
C VAL A 94 16.68 -15.02 -5.09
N ASP A 95 16.08 -15.70 -6.06
CA ASP A 95 16.72 -16.83 -6.75
C ASP A 95 17.97 -16.40 -7.51
N LYS A 96 17.94 -15.21 -8.11
CA LYS A 96 19.05 -14.70 -8.91
C LYS A 96 20.20 -14.14 -8.07
N TYR A 97 19.88 -13.53 -6.93
CA TYR A 97 20.85 -12.80 -6.09
C TYR A 97 20.74 -13.18 -4.60
N PRO A 98 20.81 -14.47 -4.23
CA PRO A 98 20.62 -14.90 -2.85
C PRO A 98 21.66 -14.30 -1.89
N GLU A 99 22.89 -14.03 -2.37
CA GLU A 99 23.94 -13.41 -1.54
C GLU A 99 23.61 -11.94 -1.23
N SER A 100 22.97 -11.21 -2.14
CA SER A 100 22.48 -9.84 -1.90
C SER A 100 21.36 -9.83 -0.86
N VAL A 101 20.41 -10.76 -0.96
CA VAL A 101 19.35 -10.95 0.04
C VAL A 101 19.94 -11.23 1.42
N LYS A 102 20.91 -12.16 1.46
CA LYS A 102 21.61 -12.50 2.70
C LYS A 102 22.36 -11.30 3.27
N ALA A 103 23.07 -10.52 2.45
CA ALA A 103 23.81 -9.35 2.89
C ALA A 103 22.89 -8.28 3.47
N LEU A 104 21.73 -8.00 2.84
CA LEU A 104 20.71 -7.11 3.37
C LEU A 104 20.24 -7.54 4.75
N HIS A 105 19.91 -8.82 4.90
CA HIS A 105 19.45 -9.39 6.17
C HIS A 105 20.54 -9.35 7.26
N ASP A 106 21.75 -9.79 6.93
CA ASP A 106 22.87 -9.83 7.88
C ASP A 106 23.28 -8.43 8.38
N ALA A 107 23.05 -7.40 7.55
CA ALA A 107 23.21 -6.00 7.95
C ALA A 107 22.09 -5.46 8.83
N GLY A 108 21.08 -6.27 9.18
CA GLY A 108 19.98 -5.92 10.06
C GLY A 108 18.78 -5.25 9.35
N ASN A 109 18.76 -5.20 8.02
CA ASN A 109 17.60 -4.71 7.29
C ASN A 109 16.49 -5.76 7.28
N GLU A 110 15.23 -5.30 7.21
CA GLU A 110 14.10 -6.20 6.99
C GLU A 110 14.04 -6.61 5.53
N VAL A 111 13.87 -7.91 5.27
CA VAL A 111 13.64 -8.45 3.93
C VAL A 111 12.22 -9.02 3.89
N MET A 112 11.36 -8.41 3.10
CA MET A 112 9.93 -8.67 3.02
C MET A 112 9.52 -9.01 1.58
N SER A 113 8.28 -9.48 1.39
CA SER A 113 7.83 -10.01 0.10
C SER A 113 7.30 -8.94 -0.85
N HIS A 114 7.75 -8.98 -2.11
CA HIS A 114 7.24 -8.20 -3.24
C HIS A 114 6.68 -9.10 -4.36
N SER A 115 6.00 -10.20 -4.01
CA SER A 115 5.57 -11.27 -4.93
C SER A 115 6.71 -12.19 -5.39
N ASP A 116 6.37 -13.26 -6.10
CA ASP A 116 7.36 -14.17 -6.66
C ASP A 116 7.93 -13.70 -8.02
N ASP A 117 7.06 -13.18 -8.89
CA ASP A 117 7.33 -12.90 -10.30
C ASP A 117 6.96 -11.48 -10.76
N HIS A 118 6.69 -10.57 -9.82
CA HIS A 118 6.26 -9.19 -10.08
C HIS A 118 4.98 -9.09 -10.94
N ALA A 119 4.03 -10.04 -10.80
CA ALA A 119 2.79 -10.08 -11.56
C ALA A 119 1.80 -8.96 -11.19
N HIS A 120 0.82 -8.70 -12.05
CA HIS A 120 -0.31 -7.80 -11.80
C HIS A 120 -1.36 -8.47 -10.89
N PHE A 121 -1.33 -8.19 -9.62
CA PHE A 121 -2.15 -8.88 -8.59
C PHE A 121 -3.63 -8.59 -8.67
N ALA A 122 -4.04 -7.41 -9.16
CA ALA A 122 -5.45 -7.05 -9.25
C ALA A 122 -6.31 -7.96 -10.16
N GLY A 123 -5.65 -8.73 -11.04
CA GLY A 123 -6.31 -9.70 -11.93
C GLY A 123 -6.27 -11.16 -11.45
N LEU A 124 -5.62 -11.44 -10.32
CA LEU A 124 -5.44 -12.79 -9.82
C LEU A 124 -6.58 -13.22 -8.89
N SER A 125 -6.86 -14.53 -8.85
CA SER A 125 -7.72 -15.13 -7.83
C SER A 125 -7.00 -15.22 -6.47
N ALA A 126 -7.76 -15.39 -5.39
CA ALA A 126 -7.20 -15.56 -4.04
C ALA A 126 -6.20 -16.73 -3.95
N ASP A 127 -6.50 -17.85 -4.61
CA ASP A 127 -5.61 -19.01 -4.64
C ASP A 127 -4.29 -18.72 -5.38
N GLN A 128 -4.35 -17.95 -6.50
CA GLN A 128 -3.18 -17.54 -7.23
C GLN A 128 -2.33 -16.55 -6.44
N ILE A 129 -2.96 -15.58 -5.75
CA ILE A 129 -2.29 -14.64 -4.85
C ILE A 129 -1.58 -15.39 -3.73
N THR A 130 -2.29 -16.30 -3.06
CA THR A 130 -1.73 -17.13 -1.98
C THR A 130 -0.53 -17.95 -2.45
N ALA A 131 -0.64 -18.61 -3.60
CA ALA A 131 0.43 -19.42 -4.16
C ALA A 131 1.67 -18.56 -4.49
N ASN A 132 1.47 -17.41 -5.12
CA ASN A 132 2.54 -16.50 -5.51
C ASN A 132 3.29 -15.93 -4.29
N ILE A 133 2.56 -15.43 -3.29
CA ILE A 133 3.16 -14.88 -2.07
C ILE A 133 3.91 -15.99 -1.29
N ASN A 134 3.34 -17.20 -1.17
CA ASN A 134 4.02 -18.30 -0.50
C ASN A 134 5.32 -18.70 -1.22
N ALA A 135 5.34 -18.75 -2.54
CA ALA A 135 6.54 -19.04 -3.31
C ALA A 135 7.66 -18.04 -3.02
N SER A 136 7.35 -16.73 -3.00
CA SER A 136 8.29 -15.68 -2.59
C SER A 136 8.74 -15.85 -1.14
N ASN A 137 7.79 -16.04 -0.22
CA ASN A 137 8.11 -16.18 1.21
C ASN A 137 9.02 -17.36 1.48
N ASP A 138 8.79 -18.52 0.84
CA ASP A 138 9.61 -19.72 1.00
C ASP A 138 11.05 -19.49 0.52
N LYS A 139 11.24 -18.74 -0.58
CA LYS A 139 12.57 -18.37 -1.07
C LYS A 139 13.30 -17.42 -0.11
N ILE A 140 12.61 -16.39 0.39
CA ILE A 140 13.18 -15.43 1.33
C ILE A 140 13.56 -16.14 2.63
N GLU A 141 12.65 -16.93 3.20
CA GLU A 141 12.88 -17.69 4.43
C GLU A 141 14.05 -18.66 4.30
N LYS A 142 14.20 -19.31 3.16
CA LYS A 142 15.33 -20.20 2.88
C LYS A 142 16.68 -19.50 2.95
N VAL A 143 16.76 -18.23 2.55
CA VAL A 143 18.01 -17.45 2.53
C VAL A 143 18.27 -16.77 3.86
N THR A 144 17.22 -16.18 4.48
CA THR A 144 17.34 -15.34 5.68
C THR A 144 17.09 -16.09 6.99
N GLY A 145 16.37 -17.22 6.92
CA GLY A 145 15.85 -17.92 8.11
C GLY A 145 14.60 -17.25 8.72
N VAL A 146 14.10 -16.16 8.11
CA VAL A 146 12.95 -15.40 8.60
C VAL A 146 11.85 -15.35 7.54
N ARG A 147 10.64 -15.78 7.92
CA ARG A 147 9.49 -15.71 7.03
C ARG A 147 8.93 -14.27 6.99
N PRO A 148 8.70 -13.69 5.80
CA PRO A 148 8.11 -12.37 5.68
C PRO A 148 6.72 -12.26 6.32
N THR A 149 6.46 -11.14 6.97
CA THR A 149 5.16 -10.79 7.55
C THR A 149 4.52 -9.56 6.87
N LEU A 150 5.28 -8.87 6.03
CA LEU A 150 4.82 -7.73 5.25
C LEU A 150 4.84 -8.07 3.77
N PHE A 151 3.87 -7.56 3.04
CA PHE A 151 3.74 -7.73 1.60
C PHE A 151 3.51 -6.37 0.93
N ARG A 152 4.22 -6.09 -0.14
CA ARG A 152 3.95 -4.95 -1.01
C ARG A 152 3.55 -5.45 -2.39
N CYS A 153 2.39 -4.97 -2.87
CA CYS A 153 1.91 -5.34 -4.21
C CYS A 153 2.80 -4.73 -5.30
N PRO A 154 3.20 -5.51 -6.32
CA PRO A 154 3.80 -4.97 -7.53
C PRO A 154 2.98 -3.83 -8.12
N TYR A 155 3.64 -2.82 -8.66
CA TYR A 155 3.02 -1.61 -9.27
C TYR A 155 2.11 -0.80 -8.33
N GLY A 156 2.02 -1.14 -7.04
CA GLY A 156 1.04 -0.57 -6.13
C GLY A 156 -0.41 -0.98 -6.42
N GLU A 157 -0.63 -2.02 -7.23
CA GLU A 157 -1.95 -2.47 -7.66
C GLU A 157 -2.59 -3.42 -6.65
N TYR A 158 -3.80 -3.09 -6.19
CA TYR A 158 -4.57 -3.94 -5.29
C TYR A 158 -6.08 -3.74 -5.47
N ASN A 159 -6.82 -4.70 -4.97
CA ASN A 159 -8.27 -4.66 -4.77
C ASN A 159 -8.62 -5.39 -3.46
N ASP A 160 -9.91 -5.45 -3.10
CA ASP A 160 -10.34 -6.08 -1.86
C ASP A 160 -9.97 -7.57 -1.78
N THR A 161 -9.93 -8.27 -2.92
CA THR A 161 -9.48 -9.68 -2.96
C THR A 161 -8.02 -9.79 -2.56
N VAL A 162 -7.15 -8.91 -3.06
CA VAL A 162 -5.73 -8.90 -2.70
C VAL A 162 -5.57 -8.64 -1.22
N ILE A 163 -6.19 -7.57 -0.69
CA ILE A 163 -6.02 -7.18 0.71
C ILE A 163 -6.57 -8.25 1.65
N SER A 164 -7.78 -8.79 1.38
CA SER A 164 -8.36 -9.85 2.20
C SER A 164 -7.54 -11.15 2.17
N THR A 165 -6.94 -11.47 1.02
CA THR A 165 -6.07 -12.66 0.90
C THR A 165 -4.79 -12.47 1.70
N VAL A 166 -4.11 -11.32 1.58
CA VAL A 166 -2.90 -11.01 2.34
C VAL A 166 -3.17 -11.06 3.85
N ASN A 167 -4.27 -10.43 4.29
CA ASN A 167 -4.68 -10.46 5.70
C ASN A 167 -5.01 -11.89 6.18
N GLY A 168 -5.63 -12.71 5.32
CA GLY A 168 -5.93 -14.11 5.60
C GLY A 168 -4.69 -15.02 5.69
N MET A 169 -3.53 -14.53 5.26
CA MET A 169 -2.23 -15.20 5.39
C MET A 169 -1.43 -14.71 6.62
N ASP A 170 -2.05 -14.00 7.55
CA ASP A 170 -1.40 -13.34 8.69
C ASP A 170 -0.28 -12.37 8.26
N MET A 171 -0.41 -11.76 7.08
CA MET A 171 0.50 -10.76 6.56
C MET A 171 -0.18 -9.38 6.49
N THR A 172 0.61 -8.33 6.51
CA THR A 172 0.13 -6.95 6.39
C THR A 172 0.51 -6.38 5.03
N ALA A 173 -0.48 -5.86 4.30
CA ALA A 173 -0.25 -5.19 3.02
C ALA A 173 0.24 -3.75 3.26
N ILE A 174 1.39 -3.41 2.69
CA ILE A 174 2.08 -2.11 2.84
C ILE A 174 2.15 -1.39 1.50
N GLN A 175 1.89 -0.09 1.53
CA GLN A 175 2.12 0.85 0.44
C GLN A 175 3.13 1.93 0.89
N TRP A 176 3.00 3.15 0.38
CA TRP A 176 3.80 4.32 0.71
C TRP A 176 2.97 5.60 0.58
N ASP A 177 3.26 6.60 1.36
CA ASP A 177 2.70 7.94 1.21
C ASP A 177 3.68 8.94 0.59
N VAL A 178 4.98 8.57 0.53
CA VAL A 178 6.00 9.36 -0.13
C VAL A 178 6.73 8.52 -1.20
N ASP A 179 6.48 8.85 -2.46
CA ASP A 179 7.12 8.23 -3.62
C ASP A 179 8.31 9.09 -4.07
N SER A 180 9.51 8.54 -4.03
CA SER A 180 10.75 9.22 -4.47
C SER A 180 10.76 9.49 -5.97
N LEU A 181 10.07 8.65 -6.76
CA LEU A 181 10.12 8.58 -8.23
C LEU A 181 11.55 8.38 -8.78
N ASP A 182 12.43 7.76 -8.00
CA ASP A 182 13.83 7.51 -8.34
C ASP A 182 13.99 6.69 -9.64
N TRP A 183 13.07 5.75 -9.89
CA TRP A 183 13.02 4.94 -11.11
C TRP A 183 12.80 5.74 -12.40
N LYS A 184 12.44 7.03 -12.32
CA LYS A 184 12.21 7.90 -13.48
C LYS A 184 13.48 8.59 -13.97
N GLY A 185 14.65 8.28 -13.42
CA GLY A 185 15.90 8.90 -13.79
C GLY A 185 16.03 10.36 -13.32
N LEU A 186 15.33 10.71 -12.21
CA LEU A 186 15.49 12.00 -11.56
C LEU A 186 16.92 12.12 -11.00
N SER A 187 17.48 13.32 -10.97
CA SER A 187 18.76 13.59 -10.30
C SER A 187 18.65 13.37 -8.78
N ALA A 188 19.77 13.13 -8.13
CA ALA A 188 19.84 12.99 -6.67
C ALA A 188 19.23 14.18 -5.91
N ASP A 189 19.42 15.40 -6.42
CA ASP A 189 18.82 16.62 -5.85
C ASP A 189 17.29 16.66 -5.99
N GLU A 190 16.76 16.24 -7.15
CA GLU A 190 15.30 16.16 -7.37
C GLU A 190 14.65 15.08 -6.49
N ILE A 191 15.27 13.91 -6.36
CA ILE A 191 14.85 12.83 -5.46
C ILE A 191 14.83 13.35 -4.01
N SER A 192 15.92 13.95 -3.56
CA SER A 192 16.05 14.48 -2.20
C SER A 192 15.00 15.53 -1.89
N LYS A 193 14.82 16.53 -2.77
CA LYS A 193 13.78 17.56 -2.62
C LYS A 193 12.37 16.96 -2.57
N ARG A 194 12.11 15.97 -3.42
CA ARG A 194 10.81 15.34 -3.48
C ARG A 194 10.48 14.61 -2.17
N VAL A 195 11.40 13.85 -1.63
CA VAL A 195 11.22 13.15 -0.37
C VAL A 195 11.08 14.15 0.78
N LEU A 196 12.01 15.06 0.95
CA LEU A 196 12.04 16.00 2.07
C LEU A 196 10.85 16.97 2.11
N ASN A 197 10.29 17.34 0.96
CA ASN A 197 9.12 18.21 0.89
C ASN A 197 7.80 17.50 1.23
N ASN A 198 7.75 16.16 1.22
CA ASN A 198 6.51 15.40 1.41
C ASN A 198 6.52 14.53 2.68
N VAL A 199 7.69 14.24 3.24
CA VAL A 199 7.81 13.41 4.44
C VAL A 199 7.21 14.09 5.66
N LYS A 200 6.52 13.31 6.47
CA LYS A 200 5.94 13.72 7.78
C LYS A 200 6.10 12.57 8.77
N SER A 201 5.79 12.81 10.04
CA SER A 201 5.78 11.75 11.05
C SER A 201 4.85 10.61 10.62
N GLY A 202 5.34 9.38 10.68
CA GLY A 202 4.63 8.18 10.26
C GLY A 202 4.73 7.85 8.78
N SER A 203 5.46 8.62 7.96
CA SER A 203 5.62 8.35 6.53
C SER A 203 6.38 7.07 6.26
N ILE A 204 5.95 6.37 5.21
CA ILE A 204 6.66 5.27 4.56
C ILE A 204 7.12 5.76 3.19
N VAL A 205 8.44 5.83 2.99
CA VAL A 205 9.05 6.34 1.77
C VAL A 205 9.42 5.18 0.84
N LEU A 206 9.03 5.27 -0.43
CA LEU A 206 9.39 4.31 -1.47
C LEU A 206 10.63 4.77 -2.23
N PHE A 207 11.58 3.83 -2.35
CA PHE A 207 12.71 3.81 -3.27
C PHE A 207 12.76 2.46 -4.01
N HIS A 208 13.67 2.37 -4.99
CA HIS A 208 13.93 1.11 -5.70
C HIS A 208 15.43 0.79 -5.68
N ASN A 209 15.75 -0.50 -5.74
CA ASN A 209 17.12 -0.91 -6.03
C ASN A 209 17.42 -0.68 -7.52
N ALA A 210 18.71 -0.63 -7.87
CA ALA A 210 19.19 -0.37 -9.23
C ALA A 210 18.64 0.93 -9.86
N ALA A 211 18.16 1.87 -9.05
CA ALA A 211 17.82 3.22 -9.48
C ALA A 211 19.08 4.10 -9.37
N GLU A 212 19.62 4.53 -10.52
CA GLU A 212 20.95 5.09 -10.70
C GLU A 212 21.35 6.16 -9.68
N ASN A 213 20.43 7.06 -9.32
CA ASN A 213 20.72 8.22 -8.49
C ASN A 213 20.24 8.07 -7.04
N THR A 214 19.68 6.92 -6.66
CA THR A 214 19.20 6.66 -5.29
C THR A 214 20.36 6.62 -4.29
N PRO A 215 21.47 5.92 -4.54
CA PRO A 215 22.61 5.92 -3.62
C PRO A 215 23.19 7.33 -3.37
N GLU A 216 23.24 8.17 -4.39
CA GLU A 216 23.71 9.57 -4.26
C GLU A 216 22.72 10.45 -3.47
N ALA A 217 21.40 10.22 -3.61
CA ALA A 217 20.37 11.00 -2.92
C ALA A 217 20.24 10.66 -1.43
N LEU A 218 20.42 9.38 -1.06
CA LEU A 218 20.15 8.87 0.29
C LEU A 218 20.91 9.60 1.40
N PRO A 219 22.24 9.89 1.29
CA PRO A 219 22.95 10.61 2.33
C PRO A 219 22.33 11.97 2.65
N THR A 220 21.96 12.75 1.64
CA THR A 220 21.30 14.04 1.80
C THR A 220 19.95 13.92 2.50
N ILE A 221 19.15 12.92 2.12
CA ILE A 221 17.82 12.66 2.71
C ILE A 221 17.98 12.25 4.18
N ILE A 222 18.86 11.29 4.47
CA ILE A 222 19.08 10.76 5.81
C ILE A 222 19.60 11.86 6.74
N GLU A 223 20.61 12.62 6.32
CA GLU A 223 21.20 13.72 7.11
C GLU A 223 20.16 14.79 7.43
N ALA A 224 19.34 15.19 6.45
CA ALA A 224 18.27 16.17 6.67
C ALA A 224 17.21 15.66 7.65
N LEU A 225 16.75 14.41 7.51
CA LEU A 225 15.77 13.80 8.41
C LEU A 225 16.32 13.73 9.85
N LEU A 226 17.56 13.27 10.02
CA LEU A 226 18.20 13.17 11.34
C LEU A 226 18.40 14.56 11.96
N ALA A 227 18.81 15.57 11.16
CA ALA A 227 18.98 16.96 11.60
C ALA A 227 17.63 17.57 12.04
N ASP A 228 16.55 17.24 11.39
CA ASP A 228 15.20 17.63 11.77
C ASP A 228 14.65 16.82 12.96
N GLY A 229 15.43 15.89 13.51
CA GLY A 229 15.07 15.08 14.68
C GLY A 229 14.17 13.89 14.39
N TYR A 230 14.12 13.41 13.14
CA TYR A 230 13.44 12.17 12.82
C TYR A 230 14.27 10.95 13.27
N THR A 231 13.56 9.91 13.70
CA THR A 231 14.11 8.56 13.85
C THR A 231 13.70 7.74 12.64
N ILE A 232 14.68 7.09 11.99
CA ILE A 232 14.44 6.24 10.82
C ILE A 232 14.49 4.79 11.29
N VAL A 233 13.41 4.04 11.04
CA VAL A 233 13.25 2.65 11.50
C VAL A 233 12.70 1.76 10.37
N PRO A 234 12.88 0.44 10.44
CA PRO A 234 12.18 -0.49 9.56
C PRO A 234 10.65 -0.41 9.69
N ILE A 235 9.92 -0.82 8.66
CA ILE A 235 8.45 -0.69 8.62
C ILE A 235 7.80 -1.45 9.78
N SER A 236 8.25 -2.64 10.15
CA SER A 236 7.65 -3.36 11.29
C SER A 236 7.67 -2.56 12.60
N GLN A 237 8.66 -1.68 12.76
CA GLN A 237 8.84 -0.87 13.97
C GLN A 237 8.04 0.43 13.95
N ILE A 238 7.62 0.93 12.76
CA ILE A 238 6.77 2.10 12.69
C ILE A 238 5.29 1.75 12.82
N LEU A 239 4.90 0.51 12.48
CA LEU A 239 3.52 0.04 12.57
C LEU A 239 3.00 0.04 14.01
N LEU A 240 1.72 0.39 14.18
CA LEU A 240 1.03 0.25 15.46
C LEU A 240 0.81 -1.23 15.77
N THR A 241 1.06 -1.59 17.02
CA THR A 241 0.76 -2.92 17.58
C THR A 241 -0.57 -2.88 18.34
N GLY A 242 -1.33 -3.98 18.34
CA GLY A 242 -2.64 -4.09 18.98
C GLY A 242 -3.79 -3.64 18.07
N ASP A 243 -4.88 -3.13 18.66
CA ASP A 243 -6.06 -2.75 17.89
C ASP A 243 -5.86 -1.43 17.14
N TYR A 244 -6.04 -1.45 15.84
CA TYR A 244 -5.96 -0.28 14.97
C TYR A 244 -7.06 -0.29 13.90
N THR A 245 -7.26 0.83 13.26
CA THR A 245 -8.08 1.00 12.06
C THR A 245 -7.23 1.59 10.94
N ILE A 246 -7.62 1.35 9.69
CA ILE A 246 -7.04 2.02 8.52
C ILE A 246 -8.10 3.00 8.01
N ASP A 247 -7.78 4.28 7.96
CA ASP A 247 -8.71 5.29 7.48
C ASP A 247 -8.84 5.29 5.94
N ASN A 248 -9.70 6.12 5.40
CA ASN A 248 -9.95 6.23 3.96
C ASN A 248 -8.75 6.74 3.13
N THR A 249 -7.68 7.18 3.77
CA THR A 249 -6.41 7.56 3.12
C THR A 249 -5.36 6.46 3.18
N GLY A 250 -5.64 5.35 3.86
CA GLY A 250 -4.70 4.27 4.11
C GLY A 250 -3.81 4.51 5.32
N MET A 251 -4.11 5.49 6.17
CA MET A 251 -3.36 5.73 7.39
C MET A 251 -3.76 4.73 8.47
N GLN A 252 -2.77 4.02 9.04
CA GLN A 252 -2.98 3.19 10.22
C GLN A 252 -3.15 4.08 11.46
N CYS A 253 -4.32 4.01 12.08
CA CYS A 253 -4.71 4.84 13.23
C CYS A 253 -4.98 3.99 14.46
N PRO A 254 -4.64 4.44 15.68
CA PRO A 254 -5.04 3.76 16.90
C PRO A 254 -6.57 3.65 16.97
N SER A 255 -7.10 2.48 17.36
CA SER A 255 -8.53 2.34 17.62
C SER A 255 -8.96 3.29 18.73
N LYS A 256 -10.02 4.07 18.48
CA LYS A 256 -10.61 4.90 19.55
C LYS A 256 -11.20 3.97 20.61
N LYS A 257 -10.73 4.14 21.84
CA LYS A 257 -11.31 3.47 23.02
C LYS A 257 -12.70 3.98 23.31
#